data_10b06183103580de638d481030b75c78
#
_entry.id   10b06183103580de638d481030b75c78
#
_cell.length_a   1.000
_cell.length_b   1.000
_cell.length_c   1.000
_cell.angle_alpha   90.00
_cell.angle_beta   90.00
_cell.angle_gamma   90.00
#
_symmetry.space_group_name_H-M   'P 1'
#
loop_
_entity.id
_entity.type
_entity.pdbx_description
1 polymer ?
#
loop_
_entity_poly.entity_id
_entity_poly.type
_entity_poly.pdbx_seq_one_letter_code
_entity_poly.pdbx_strand_id
1 'polypeptide(L)'
;MQLMDSQGQVLGRPLRVANNRPGTALFIEHLTEQMQGGQYQALQIASEATGWYWFHLFQTLSQDPFLNQWPVELYLFNPRLTAQFKQSYGERDKTDLIDAFVVADRFRFGRDLPVPFRYEGTYLPLRFLTRYYFHLTHNLVREKAYALAILYLKASDYTHPDKEPFQNVFGAASQAVLQEFACLEQIAALDFTDLVEFIDVKGKRRFPDPAANARKLQQVAQDSYPLPEALQPPLNTILALSFKHITFLEGQQKRLKTAIADQLALIPHTLETIPGIGPVFSAGLIAEIGPLDRFNFNQAKVAKFAGLMWRKAQSDEFQAEHTPLIRNCNRYLRYYFCEAANTVRMHDAQYAAYYDRKYHEVRKHQHKRAIVLTARKLVRLVVRRLTTNQPYRPRRA
;
A
#
# COMPACT_ATOMS: atom_id res chain seq x y z
N MET A 1 28.80 2.02 12.84
CA MET A 1 28.29 3.04 13.78
C MET A 1 29.31 4.16 13.93
N GLN A 2 28.84 5.40 14.07
CA GLN A 2 29.66 6.56 14.39
C GLN A 2 29.05 7.29 15.59
N LEU A 3 29.85 7.59 16.60
CA LEU A 3 29.44 8.44 17.72
C LEU A 3 29.83 9.87 17.45
N MET A 4 28.98 10.79 17.90
CA MET A 4 29.14 12.24 17.72
C MET A 4 28.51 12.97 18.90
N ASP A 5 29.17 13.99 19.41
CA ASP A 5 28.58 14.86 20.44
C ASP A 5 27.63 15.92 19.85
N SER A 6 27.01 16.70 20.71
CA SER A 6 26.08 17.77 20.32
C SER A 6 26.76 18.91 19.52
N GLN A 7 28.09 19.06 19.61
CA GLN A 7 28.87 20.06 18.90
C GLN A 7 29.32 19.57 17.52
N GLY A 8 29.15 18.28 17.21
CA GLY A 8 29.54 17.64 15.96
C GLY A 8 30.95 17.04 15.98
N GLN A 9 31.57 16.95 17.15
CA GLN A 9 32.83 16.26 17.29
C GLN A 9 32.63 14.76 17.25
N VAL A 10 33.40 14.09 16.43
CA VAL A 10 33.41 12.63 16.33
C VAL A 10 34.08 12.05 17.56
N LEU A 11 33.38 11.15 18.26
CA LEU A 11 33.88 10.49 19.45
C LEU A 11 34.41 9.11 19.10
N GLY A 12 35.69 8.91 19.36
CA GLY A 12 36.38 7.62 19.10
C GLY A 12 36.42 7.21 17.63
N ARG A 13 36.83 5.94 17.42
CA ARG A 13 36.87 5.33 16.08
C ARG A 13 35.47 4.76 15.73
N PRO A 14 35.11 4.74 14.44
CA PRO A 14 33.89 4.07 14.03
C PRO A 14 33.89 2.58 14.41
N LEU A 15 32.80 2.12 15.01
CA LEU A 15 32.64 0.70 15.36
C LEU A 15 31.89 -0.02 14.24
N ARG A 16 32.41 -1.17 13.81
CA ARG A 16 31.73 -2.09 12.89
C ARG A 16 31.34 -3.36 13.61
N VAL A 17 30.07 -3.70 13.65
CA VAL A 17 29.52 -4.91 14.26
C VAL A 17 28.63 -5.65 13.26
N ALA A 18 28.50 -6.97 13.44
CA ALA A 18 27.55 -7.74 12.65
C ALA A 18 26.11 -7.42 13.10
N ASN A 19 25.16 -7.40 12.15
CA ASN A 19 23.75 -7.21 12.46
C ASN A 19 23.10 -8.53 12.91
N ASN A 20 23.49 -8.99 14.07
CA ASN A 20 23.00 -10.19 14.74
C ASN A 20 23.09 -10.02 16.27
N ARG A 21 22.61 -11.01 17.02
CA ARG A 21 22.55 -10.93 18.49
C ARG A 21 23.92 -10.67 19.16
N PRO A 22 25.04 -11.40 18.82
CA PRO A 22 26.36 -11.08 19.38
C PRO A 22 26.85 -9.67 19.01
N GLY A 23 26.68 -9.26 17.76
CA GLY A 23 27.08 -7.91 17.33
C GLY A 23 26.24 -6.80 17.99
N THR A 24 24.96 -7.04 18.26
CA THR A 24 24.14 -6.11 19.03
C THR A 24 24.60 -6.03 20.48
N ALA A 25 25.02 -7.13 21.09
CA ALA A 25 25.58 -7.13 22.46
C ALA A 25 26.85 -6.29 22.53
N LEU A 26 27.80 -6.47 21.61
CA LEU A 26 29.01 -5.64 21.50
C LEU A 26 28.69 -4.15 21.27
N PHE A 27 27.62 -3.87 20.51
CA PHE A 27 27.17 -2.51 20.30
C PHE A 27 26.65 -1.85 21.58
N ILE A 28 25.85 -2.59 22.38
CA ILE A 28 25.32 -2.12 23.66
C ILE A 28 26.45 -1.93 24.67
N GLU A 29 27.37 -2.88 24.77
CA GLU A 29 28.55 -2.78 25.63
C GLU A 29 29.34 -1.51 25.35
N HIS A 30 29.68 -1.28 24.08
CA HIS A 30 30.41 -0.07 23.67
C HIS A 30 29.64 1.23 23.98
N LEU A 31 28.32 1.27 23.76
CA LEU A 31 27.52 2.43 24.14
C LEU A 31 27.53 2.66 25.64
N THR A 32 27.39 1.60 26.43
CA THR A 32 27.39 1.65 27.90
C THR A 32 28.71 2.19 28.42
N GLU A 33 29.85 1.70 27.92
CA GLU A 33 31.16 2.20 28.26
C GLU A 33 31.34 3.69 27.95
N GLN A 34 30.87 4.15 26.79
CA GLN A 34 30.95 5.55 26.41
C GLN A 34 30.07 6.43 27.31
N MET A 35 28.87 5.96 27.66
CA MET A 35 27.95 6.69 28.56
C MET A 35 28.49 6.75 29.99
N GLN A 36 29.09 5.69 30.50
CA GLN A 36 29.69 5.65 31.84
C GLN A 36 31.00 6.43 31.95
N GLY A 37 31.80 6.41 30.89
CA GLY A 37 33.07 7.11 30.81
C GLY A 37 32.98 8.59 30.52
N GLY A 38 31.82 9.09 30.08
CA GLY A 38 31.57 10.46 29.66
C GLY A 38 30.55 11.18 30.55
N GLN A 39 30.49 12.52 30.41
CA GLN A 39 29.46 13.35 31.08
C GLN A 39 28.19 13.48 30.23
N TYR A 40 27.74 12.37 29.62
CA TYR A 40 26.58 12.38 28.73
C TYR A 40 25.31 12.12 29.52
N GLN A 41 24.26 12.91 29.24
CA GLN A 41 22.98 12.84 29.95
C GLN A 41 21.89 12.06 29.20
N ALA A 42 22.05 11.89 27.89
CA ALA A 42 21.08 11.21 27.03
C ALA A 42 21.77 10.56 25.83
N LEU A 43 21.15 9.52 25.31
CA LEU A 43 21.62 8.80 24.13
C LEU A 43 20.56 8.85 23.03
N GLN A 44 20.94 9.33 21.87
CA GLN A 44 20.06 9.40 20.70
C GLN A 44 20.67 8.56 19.56
N ILE A 45 19.95 7.56 19.11
CA ILE A 45 20.42 6.61 18.09
C ILE A 45 19.59 6.78 16.81
N ALA A 46 20.27 7.03 15.71
CA ALA A 46 19.61 7.16 14.41
C ALA A 46 20.09 6.08 13.43
N SER A 47 19.17 5.58 12.61
CA SER A 47 19.47 4.66 11.51
C SER A 47 18.60 4.95 10.31
N GLU A 48 19.01 4.47 9.14
CA GLU A 48 18.16 4.48 7.96
C GLU A 48 17.12 3.35 8.02
N ALA A 49 15.88 3.66 7.63
CA ALA A 49 14.79 2.69 7.52
C ALA A 49 14.89 1.86 6.22
N THR A 50 16.03 1.22 5.99
CA THR A 50 16.28 0.38 4.83
C THR A 50 15.75 -1.03 5.07
N GLY A 51 14.69 -1.44 4.35
CA GLY A 51 14.04 -2.74 4.56
C GLY A 51 13.61 -2.94 6.01
N TRP A 52 13.94 -4.11 6.58
CA TRP A 52 13.69 -4.48 7.97
C TRP A 52 14.98 -4.71 8.77
N TYR A 53 16.15 -4.38 8.21
CA TYR A 53 17.46 -4.66 8.83
C TYR A 53 17.68 -3.92 10.16
N TRP A 54 17.02 -2.78 10.37
CA TRP A 54 17.03 -2.00 11.59
C TRP A 54 16.17 -2.59 12.72
N PHE A 55 15.18 -3.44 12.38
CA PHE A 55 14.09 -3.80 13.30
C PHE A 55 14.57 -4.52 14.56
N HIS A 56 15.35 -5.60 14.41
CA HIS A 56 15.82 -6.38 15.56
C HIS A 56 16.76 -5.56 16.45
N LEU A 57 17.64 -4.79 15.84
CA LEU A 57 18.52 -3.89 16.57
C LEU A 57 17.71 -2.89 17.41
N PHE A 58 16.76 -2.16 16.82
CA PHE A 58 15.97 -1.15 17.50
C PHE A 58 15.05 -1.74 18.57
N GLN A 59 14.48 -2.92 18.30
CA GLN A 59 13.70 -3.64 19.32
C GLN A 59 14.56 -3.99 20.53
N THR A 60 15.76 -4.54 20.32
CA THR A 60 16.68 -4.88 21.39
C THR A 60 17.11 -3.64 22.16
N LEU A 61 17.53 -2.57 21.47
CA LEU A 61 17.94 -1.32 22.12
C LEU A 61 16.82 -0.67 22.94
N SER A 62 15.59 -0.75 22.47
CA SER A 62 14.43 -0.16 23.18
C SER A 62 14.04 -0.90 24.46
N GLN A 63 14.54 -2.11 24.65
CA GLN A 63 14.23 -2.99 25.78
C GLN A 63 15.43 -3.28 26.68
N ASP A 64 16.62 -2.78 26.30
CA ASP A 64 17.84 -3.08 27.00
C ASP A 64 17.89 -2.40 28.37
N PRO A 65 18.08 -3.17 29.49
CA PRO A 65 18.02 -2.62 30.83
C PRO A 65 19.22 -1.72 31.16
N PHE A 66 20.38 -1.91 30.54
CA PHE A 66 21.56 -1.08 30.77
C PHE A 66 21.41 0.28 30.08
N LEU A 67 20.96 0.30 28.83
CA LEU A 67 20.73 1.53 28.10
C LEU A 67 19.57 2.35 28.70
N ASN A 68 18.55 1.69 29.22
CA ASN A 68 17.40 2.35 29.84
C ASN A 68 17.70 3.09 31.17
N GLN A 69 18.95 3.03 31.68
CA GLN A 69 19.42 3.89 32.76
C GLN A 69 19.56 5.35 32.33
N TRP A 70 19.63 5.63 31.04
CA TRP A 70 19.66 6.96 30.47
C TRP A 70 18.39 7.20 29.62
N PRO A 71 18.04 8.47 29.38
CA PRO A 71 17.07 8.80 28.33
C PRO A 71 17.60 8.34 26.96
N VAL A 72 16.97 7.29 26.38
CA VAL A 72 17.33 6.74 25.07
C VAL A 72 16.21 7.00 24.09
N GLU A 73 16.54 7.65 22.99
CA GLU A 73 15.62 7.88 21.88
C GLU A 73 16.17 7.26 20.59
N LEU A 74 15.32 6.52 19.87
CA LEU A 74 15.67 5.82 18.63
C LEU A 74 14.96 6.49 17.44
N TYR A 75 15.69 6.76 16.36
CA TYR A 75 15.15 7.48 15.21
C TYR A 75 15.41 6.75 13.89
N LEU A 76 14.36 6.61 13.09
CA LEU A 76 14.44 6.00 11.76
C LEU A 76 14.30 7.05 10.68
N PHE A 77 15.38 7.31 9.98
CA PHE A 77 15.37 8.22 8.84
C PHE A 77 14.93 7.55 7.55
N ASN A 78 14.18 8.29 6.75
CA ASN A 78 13.92 7.89 5.38
C ASN A 78 15.22 7.96 4.57
N PRO A 79 15.68 6.87 3.93
CA PRO A 79 16.93 6.84 3.15
C PRO A 79 17.04 7.94 2.10
N ARG A 80 15.90 8.35 1.53
CA ARG A 80 15.87 9.45 0.56
C ARG A 80 16.27 10.80 1.17
N LEU A 81 15.86 11.07 2.41
CA LEU A 81 16.22 12.33 3.09
C LEU A 81 17.69 12.33 3.50
N THR A 82 18.22 11.18 3.93
CA THR A 82 19.64 11.03 4.23
C THR A 82 20.49 11.21 2.98
N ALA A 83 20.08 10.59 1.86
CA ALA A 83 20.76 10.77 0.59
C ALA A 83 20.75 12.22 0.10
N GLN A 84 19.64 12.94 0.27
CA GLN A 84 19.56 14.37 -0.05
C GLN A 84 20.48 15.21 0.86
N PHE A 85 20.53 14.89 2.15
CA PHE A 85 21.43 15.56 3.08
C PHE A 85 22.91 15.28 2.76
N LYS A 86 23.24 14.06 2.35
CA LYS A 86 24.60 13.69 1.91
C LYS A 86 25.11 14.57 0.76
N GLN A 87 24.21 15.01 -0.14
CA GLN A 87 24.57 15.91 -1.26
C GLN A 87 25.12 17.26 -0.79
N SER A 88 24.78 17.71 0.44
CA SER A 88 25.31 18.97 0.99
C SER A 88 26.79 18.95 1.31
N TYR A 89 27.42 17.77 1.35
CA TYR A 89 28.85 17.60 1.59
C TYR A 89 29.71 17.61 0.32
N GLY A 90 29.11 17.80 -0.84
CA GLY A 90 29.79 17.66 -2.12
C GLY A 90 30.01 16.20 -2.52
N GLU A 91 31.01 15.95 -3.36
CA GLU A 91 31.36 14.58 -3.79
C GLU A 91 32.03 13.84 -2.65
N ARG A 92 31.44 12.72 -2.22
CA ARG A 92 32.00 11.80 -1.24
C ARG A 92 31.86 10.36 -1.72
N ASP A 93 32.85 9.57 -1.38
CA ASP A 93 32.80 8.14 -1.60
C ASP A 93 31.59 7.49 -0.93
N LYS A 94 31.14 6.38 -1.50
CA LYS A 94 30.05 5.60 -0.92
C LYS A 94 30.63 4.49 -0.07
N THR A 95 30.73 4.74 1.24
CA THR A 95 31.16 3.75 2.24
C THR A 95 30.21 3.75 3.42
N ASP A 96 30.06 2.61 4.09
CA ASP A 96 29.22 2.47 5.29
C ASP A 96 29.64 3.43 6.42
N LEU A 97 30.94 3.77 6.50
CA LEU A 97 31.46 4.70 7.50
C LEU A 97 30.99 6.13 7.25
N ILE A 98 31.08 6.58 5.98
CA ILE A 98 30.59 7.89 5.58
C ILE A 98 29.08 7.97 5.78
N ASP A 99 28.34 6.92 5.43
CA ASP A 99 26.88 6.89 5.62
C ASP A 99 26.52 6.94 7.11
N ALA A 100 27.26 6.27 8.01
CA ALA A 100 27.06 6.36 9.45
C ALA A 100 27.34 7.77 9.99
N PHE A 101 28.39 8.44 9.52
CA PHE A 101 28.69 9.83 9.84
C PHE A 101 27.56 10.76 9.37
N VAL A 102 27.12 10.63 8.13
CA VAL A 102 26.05 11.45 7.54
C VAL A 102 24.73 11.29 8.31
N VAL A 103 24.40 10.08 8.77
CA VAL A 103 23.22 9.84 9.62
C VAL A 103 23.35 10.55 10.96
N ALA A 104 24.51 10.45 11.62
CA ALA A 104 24.76 11.11 12.91
C ALA A 104 24.69 12.64 12.78
N ASP A 105 25.34 13.23 11.77
CA ASP A 105 25.34 14.67 11.56
C ASP A 105 23.97 15.19 11.09
N ARG A 106 23.26 14.43 10.27
CA ARG A 106 21.87 14.75 9.90
C ARG A 106 20.95 14.79 11.13
N PHE A 107 21.19 13.87 12.08
CA PHE A 107 20.46 13.85 13.34
C PHE A 107 20.79 15.09 14.18
N ARG A 108 22.08 15.35 14.40
CA ARG A 108 22.58 16.53 15.12
C ARG A 108 22.02 17.85 14.58
N PHE A 109 21.94 17.97 13.25
CA PHE A 109 21.37 19.15 12.60
C PHE A 109 19.91 19.43 12.99
N GLY A 110 19.17 18.43 13.44
CA GLY A 110 17.92 18.54 14.20
C GLY A 110 16.69 19.02 13.43
N ARG A 111 16.78 19.34 12.13
CA ARG A 111 15.62 19.80 11.34
C ARG A 111 14.83 18.64 10.78
N ASP A 112 13.48 18.72 10.91
CA ASP A 112 12.54 17.72 10.41
C ASP A 112 12.87 16.31 10.90
N LEU A 113 13.16 16.13 12.19
CA LEU A 113 13.36 14.84 12.80
C LEU A 113 12.05 14.01 12.72
N PRO A 114 12.16 12.70 12.45
CA PRO A 114 11.01 11.81 12.56
C PRO A 114 10.57 11.69 14.02
N VAL A 115 9.38 11.15 14.24
CA VAL A 115 8.94 10.79 15.60
C VAL A 115 9.84 9.65 16.11
N PRO A 116 10.30 9.69 17.37
CA PRO A 116 11.09 8.60 17.96
C PRO A 116 10.39 7.24 17.78
N PHE A 117 11.18 6.23 17.48
CA PHE A 117 10.69 4.86 17.38
C PHE A 117 10.21 4.38 18.75
N ARG A 118 9.00 3.81 18.76
CA ARG A 118 8.47 3.06 19.89
C ARG A 118 8.02 1.69 19.36
N TYR A 119 8.30 0.65 20.13
CA TYR A 119 7.81 -0.68 19.81
C TYR A 119 6.29 -0.73 19.98
N GLU A 120 5.59 -0.78 18.88
CA GLU A 120 4.11 -0.78 18.82
C GLU A 120 3.58 -2.22 18.68
N GLY A 121 3.74 -3.05 19.74
CA GLY A 121 3.36 -4.45 19.70
C GLY A 121 1.92 -4.72 19.28
N THR A 122 1.00 -3.82 19.59
CA THR A 122 -0.43 -3.91 19.22
C THR A 122 -0.67 -3.68 17.72
N TYR A 123 0.02 -2.70 17.11
CA TYR A 123 -0.23 -2.31 15.72
C TYR A 123 0.67 -3.02 14.71
N LEU A 124 1.83 -3.46 15.14
CA LEU A 124 2.85 -4.00 14.26
C LEU A 124 2.44 -5.32 13.57
N PRO A 125 1.85 -6.32 14.25
CA PRO A 125 1.35 -7.53 13.59
C PRO A 125 0.32 -7.20 12.52
N LEU A 126 -0.63 -6.33 12.83
CA LEU A 126 -1.65 -5.89 11.88
C LEU A 126 -1.04 -5.14 10.68
N ARG A 127 0.02 -4.35 10.90
CA ARG A 127 0.76 -3.63 9.85
C ARG A 127 1.47 -4.59 8.87
N PHE A 128 2.03 -5.70 9.37
CA PHE A 128 2.60 -6.73 8.50
C PHE A 128 1.54 -7.37 7.62
N LEU A 129 0.42 -7.78 8.20
CA LEU A 129 -0.67 -8.42 7.46
C LEU A 129 -1.28 -7.47 6.41
N THR A 130 -1.56 -6.23 6.76
CA THR A 130 -2.16 -5.25 5.84
C THR A 130 -1.20 -4.84 4.73
N ARG A 131 0.10 -4.71 5.00
CA ARG A 131 1.12 -4.44 3.96
C ARG A 131 1.28 -5.63 3.03
N TYR A 132 1.20 -6.85 3.53
CA TYR A 132 1.21 -8.04 2.69
C TYR A 132 -0.07 -8.14 1.85
N TYR A 133 -1.23 -7.77 2.39
CA TYR A 133 -2.47 -7.65 1.63
C TYR A 133 -2.33 -6.64 0.47
N PHE A 134 -1.76 -5.49 0.73
CA PHE A 134 -1.42 -4.51 -0.31
C PHE A 134 -0.52 -5.11 -1.39
N HIS A 135 0.54 -5.84 -1.01
CA HIS A 135 1.44 -6.51 -1.94
C HIS A 135 0.70 -7.54 -2.82
N LEU A 136 -0.13 -8.41 -2.22
CA LEU A 136 -0.94 -9.38 -2.97
C LEU A 136 -1.92 -8.70 -3.93
N THR A 137 -2.56 -7.60 -3.50
CA THR A 137 -3.47 -6.83 -4.36
C THR A 137 -2.75 -6.30 -5.60
N HIS A 138 -1.56 -5.76 -5.45
CA HIS A 138 -0.77 -5.26 -6.58
C HIS A 138 -0.28 -6.38 -7.51
N ASN A 139 0.07 -7.53 -6.98
CA ASN A 139 0.42 -8.69 -7.78
C ASN A 139 -0.78 -9.20 -8.58
N LEU A 140 -1.96 -9.28 -7.95
CA LEU A 140 -3.21 -9.69 -8.60
C LEU A 140 -3.59 -8.72 -9.74
N VAL A 141 -3.53 -7.41 -9.50
CA VAL A 141 -3.82 -6.39 -10.54
C VAL A 141 -2.85 -6.52 -11.71
N ARG A 142 -1.56 -6.71 -11.43
CA ARG A 142 -0.53 -6.86 -12.47
C ARG A 142 -0.74 -8.13 -13.28
N GLU A 143 -1.05 -9.27 -12.63
CA GLU A 143 -1.33 -10.53 -13.30
C GLU A 143 -2.58 -10.44 -14.17
N LYS A 144 -3.67 -9.86 -13.64
CA LYS A 144 -4.89 -9.62 -14.43
C LYS A 144 -4.65 -8.72 -15.64
N ALA A 145 -3.87 -7.67 -15.50
CA ALA A 145 -3.52 -6.79 -16.63
C ALA A 145 -2.69 -7.53 -17.69
N TYR A 146 -1.75 -8.38 -17.26
CA TYR A 146 -0.97 -9.21 -18.19
C TYR A 146 -1.86 -10.22 -18.92
N ALA A 147 -2.71 -10.96 -18.18
CA ALA A 147 -3.64 -11.91 -18.78
C ALA A 147 -4.60 -11.25 -19.79
N LEU A 148 -5.09 -10.02 -19.51
CA LEU A 148 -5.92 -9.27 -20.47
C LEU A 148 -5.15 -8.90 -21.75
N ALA A 149 -3.87 -8.56 -21.65
CA ALA A 149 -3.05 -8.29 -22.83
C ALA A 149 -2.84 -9.54 -23.71
N ILE A 150 -2.65 -10.71 -23.08
CA ILE A 150 -2.56 -11.99 -23.81
C ILE A 150 -3.93 -12.39 -24.39
N LEU A 151 -5.01 -12.17 -23.64
CA LEU A 151 -6.36 -12.42 -24.11
C LEU A 151 -6.70 -11.60 -25.34
N TYR A 152 -6.28 -10.34 -25.40
CA TYR A 152 -6.47 -9.49 -26.58
C TYR A 152 -5.84 -10.11 -27.85
N LEU A 153 -4.67 -10.75 -27.73
CA LEU A 153 -4.05 -11.45 -28.86
C LEU A 153 -4.86 -12.68 -29.28
N LYS A 154 -5.45 -13.43 -28.35
CA LYS A 154 -6.27 -14.61 -28.63
C LYS A 154 -7.66 -14.25 -29.15
N ALA A 155 -8.29 -13.21 -28.58
CA ALA A 155 -9.67 -12.82 -28.86
C ALA A 155 -9.82 -11.30 -28.66
N SER A 156 -9.56 -10.53 -29.72
CA SER A 156 -9.44 -9.06 -29.65
C SER A 156 -10.72 -8.35 -29.20
N ASP A 157 -11.88 -8.92 -29.49
CA ASP A 157 -13.19 -8.35 -29.17
C ASP A 157 -13.76 -8.83 -27.82
N TYR A 158 -13.07 -9.77 -27.11
CA TYR A 158 -13.59 -10.43 -25.91
C TYR A 158 -13.89 -9.49 -24.74
N THR A 159 -13.15 -8.39 -24.65
CA THR A 159 -13.30 -7.37 -23.58
C THR A 159 -13.87 -6.06 -24.09
N HIS A 160 -14.44 -6.05 -25.30
CA HIS A 160 -15.09 -4.85 -25.85
C HIS A 160 -16.35 -4.52 -25.01
N PRO A 161 -16.54 -3.27 -24.50
CA PRO A 161 -17.62 -2.93 -23.56
C PRO A 161 -19.02 -3.31 -24.02
N ASP A 162 -19.31 -3.21 -25.32
CA ASP A 162 -20.64 -3.49 -25.86
C ASP A 162 -20.86 -4.98 -26.22
N LYS A 163 -19.78 -5.75 -26.32
CA LYS A 163 -19.79 -7.14 -26.82
C LYS A 163 -19.32 -8.16 -25.76
N GLU A 164 -18.88 -7.71 -24.58
CA GLU A 164 -18.36 -8.60 -23.56
C GLU A 164 -19.32 -9.78 -23.27
N PRO A 165 -18.90 -11.02 -23.48
CA PRO A 165 -19.76 -12.18 -23.22
C PRO A 165 -19.94 -12.44 -21.75
N PHE A 166 -19.02 -12.01 -20.90
CA PHE A 166 -19.03 -12.18 -19.45
C PHE A 166 -18.61 -10.90 -18.74
N GLN A 167 -19.42 -10.44 -17.76
CA GLN A 167 -19.07 -9.29 -16.90
C GLN A 167 -17.77 -9.49 -16.13
N ASN A 168 -17.46 -10.75 -15.78
CA ASN A 168 -16.20 -11.11 -15.14
C ASN A 168 -15.37 -11.99 -16.04
N VAL A 169 -14.42 -11.42 -16.72
CA VAL A 169 -13.46 -12.12 -17.60
C VAL A 169 -12.68 -13.23 -16.85
N PHE A 170 -12.45 -13.06 -15.57
CA PHE A 170 -11.78 -14.03 -14.70
C PHE A 170 -12.76 -14.96 -13.96
N GLY A 171 -14.03 -14.96 -14.33
CA GLY A 171 -15.05 -15.86 -13.78
C GLY A 171 -14.95 -17.29 -14.32
N ALA A 172 -15.56 -18.25 -13.63
CA ALA A 172 -15.42 -19.68 -13.94
C ALA A 172 -15.83 -20.03 -15.39
N ALA A 173 -16.94 -19.51 -15.89
CA ALA A 173 -17.40 -19.79 -17.24
C ALA A 173 -16.47 -19.21 -18.31
N SER A 174 -16.01 -17.96 -18.11
CA SER A 174 -15.04 -17.32 -19.01
C SER A 174 -13.71 -18.08 -19.05
N GLN A 175 -13.19 -18.48 -17.88
CA GLN A 175 -11.97 -19.28 -17.80
C GLN A 175 -12.15 -20.63 -18.50
N ALA A 176 -13.30 -21.30 -18.32
CA ALA A 176 -13.58 -22.58 -18.98
C ALA A 176 -13.60 -22.43 -20.52
N VAL A 177 -14.29 -21.40 -21.05
CA VAL A 177 -14.31 -21.10 -22.47
C VAL A 177 -12.88 -20.92 -23.00
N LEU A 178 -12.08 -20.06 -22.34
CA LEU A 178 -10.74 -19.71 -22.79
C LEU A 178 -9.71 -20.84 -22.66
N GLN A 179 -10.00 -21.87 -21.84
CA GLN A 179 -9.13 -23.03 -21.64
C GLN A 179 -9.56 -24.26 -22.47
N GLU A 180 -10.86 -24.48 -22.64
CA GLU A 180 -11.37 -25.64 -23.37
C GLU A 180 -11.38 -25.47 -24.88
N PHE A 181 -11.57 -24.23 -25.38
CA PHE A 181 -11.46 -23.93 -26.79
C PHE A 181 -10.07 -23.40 -27.14
N ALA A 182 -9.37 -24.16 -27.99
CA ALA A 182 -7.99 -23.80 -28.39
C ALA A 182 -7.97 -22.52 -29.24
N CYS A 183 -8.98 -22.32 -30.08
CA CYS A 183 -9.12 -21.17 -30.96
C CYS A 183 -10.57 -20.71 -31.09
N LEU A 184 -10.79 -19.54 -31.66
CA LEU A 184 -12.12 -18.93 -31.80
C LEU A 184 -12.98 -19.64 -32.84
N GLU A 185 -12.36 -20.23 -33.87
CA GLU A 185 -13.03 -20.98 -34.92
C GLU A 185 -13.81 -22.17 -34.35
N GLN A 186 -13.30 -22.81 -33.29
CA GLN A 186 -14.01 -23.88 -32.60
C GLN A 186 -15.31 -23.38 -31.96
N ILE A 187 -15.27 -22.17 -31.39
CA ILE A 187 -16.45 -21.52 -30.76
C ILE A 187 -17.45 -21.13 -31.86
N ALA A 188 -16.96 -20.58 -32.97
CA ALA A 188 -17.82 -20.18 -34.09
C ALA A 188 -18.51 -21.36 -34.78
N ALA A 189 -17.86 -22.52 -34.81
CA ALA A 189 -18.37 -23.74 -35.41
C ALA A 189 -19.27 -24.60 -34.52
N LEU A 190 -19.30 -24.30 -33.20
CA LEU A 190 -20.10 -25.07 -32.24
C LEU A 190 -21.60 -24.78 -32.42
N ASP A 191 -22.43 -25.82 -32.28
CA ASP A 191 -23.88 -25.64 -32.24
C ASP A 191 -24.28 -24.66 -31.13
N PHE A 192 -25.26 -23.83 -31.44
CA PHE A 192 -25.67 -22.79 -30.48
C PHE A 192 -26.23 -23.37 -29.16
N THR A 193 -26.97 -24.48 -29.24
CA THR A 193 -27.57 -25.12 -28.08
C THR A 193 -26.48 -25.72 -27.19
N ASP A 194 -25.49 -26.39 -27.79
CA ASP A 194 -24.34 -26.95 -27.09
C ASP A 194 -23.51 -25.87 -26.40
N LEU A 195 -23.32 -24.73 -27.07
CA LEU A 195 -22.60 -23.59 -26.46
C LEU A 195 -23.36 -22.98 -25.27
N VAL A 196 -24.69 -22.88 -25.38
CA VAL A 196 -25.55 -22.41 -24.27
C VAL A 196 -25.45 -23.34 -23.07
N GLU A 197 -25.57 -24.67 -23.30
CA GLU A 197 -25.45 -25.66 -22.25
C GLU A 197 -24.06 -25.65 -21.59
N PHE A 198 -23.00 -25.56 -22.42
CA PHE A 198 -21.63 -25.44 -21.93
C PHE A 198 -21.47 -24.25 -20.98
N ILE A 199 -21.91 -23.05 -21.40
CA ILE A 199 -21.82 -21.81 -20.62
C ILE A 199 -22.61 -21.94 -19.30
N ASP A 200 -23.83 -22.49 -19.36
CA ASP A 200 -24.69 -22.64 -18.19
C ASP A 200 -24.08 -23.60 -17.16
N VAL A 201 -23.61 -24.76 -17.60
CA VAL A 201 -22.96 -25.78 -16.75
C VAL A 201 -21.67 -25.19 -16.12
N LYS A 202 -20.77 -24.60 -16.92
CA LYS A 202 -19.51 -24.01 -16.43
C LYS A 202 -19.75 -22.75 -15.57
N GLY A 203 -20.85 -22.05 -15.82
CA GLY A 203 -21.34 -20.93 -15.00
C GLY A 203 -22.05 -21.38 -13.70
N LYS A 204 -22.16 -22.68 -13.46
CA LYS A 204 -22.88 -23.25 -12.30
C LYS A 204 -24.35 -22.85 -12.25
N ARG A 205 -24.96 -22.70 -13.41
CA ARG A 205 -26.37 -22.29 -13.59
C ARG A 205 -26.72 -20.97 -12.91
N ARG A 206 -25.78 -19.99 -12.96
CA ARG A 206 -25.94 -18.68 -12.31
C ARG A 206 -26.19 -17.54 -13.28
N PHE A 207 -26.19 -17.80 -14.58
CA PHE A 207 -26.49 -16.79 -15.57
C PHE A 207 -28.00 -16.59 -15.70
N PRO A 208 -28.49 -15.35 -15.67
CA PRO A 208 -29.91 -15.07 -15.94
C PRO A 208 -30.32 -15.45 -17.37
N ASP A 209 -29.44 -15.26 -18.34
CA ASP A 209 -29.63 -15.57 -19.76
C ASP A 209 -28.34 -16.12 -20.38
N PRO A 210 -28.08 -17.46 -20.25
CA PRO A 210 -26.93 -18.09 -20.88
C PRO A 210 -26.92 -17.97 -22.41
N ALA A 211 -28.10 -17.89 -23.03
CA ALA A 211 -28.25 -17.74 -24.48
C ALA A 211 -27.75 -16.36 -24.94
N ALA A 212 -27.98 -15.30 -24.17
CA ALA A 212 -27.40 -13.98 -24.46
C ALA A 212 -25.86 -14.00 -24.39
N ASN A 213 -25.30 -14.71 -23.40
CA ASN A 213 -23.84 -14.87 -23.27
C ASN A 213 -23.27 -15.66 -24.49
N ALA A 214 -23.95 -16.74 -24.90
CA ALA A 214 -23.56 -17.54 -26.07
C ALA A 214 -23.56 -16.75 -27.37
N ARG A 215 -24.64 -15.95 -27.63
CA ARG A 215 -24.71 -15.06 -28.79
C ARG A 215 -23.55 -14.09 -28.84
N LYS A 216 -23.26 -13.42 -27.72
CA LYS A 216 -22.12 -12.51 -27.62
C LYS A 216 -20.79 -13.21 -27.86
N LEU A 217 -20.63 -14.43 -27.33
CA LEU A 217 -19.39 -15.21 -27.50
C LEU A 217 -19.18 -15.62 -28.96
N GLN A 218 -20.22 -16.06 -29.65
CA GLN A 218 -20.15 -16.34 -31.12
C GLN A 218 -19.83 -15.08 -31.91
N GLN A 219 -20.46 -13.94 -31.55
CA GLN A 219 -20.14 -12.65 -32.15
C GLN A 219 -18.66 -12.26 -31.99
N VAL A 220 -18.14 -12.42 -30.77
CA VAL A 220 -16.71 -12.20 -30.48
C VAL A 220 -15.82 -13.12 -31.31
N ALA A 221 -16.22 -14.39 -31.48
CA ALA A 221 -15.45 -15.35 -32.27
C ALA A 221 -15.43 -14.98 -33.77
N GLN A 222 -16.49 -14.37 -34.26
CA GLN A 222 -16.60 -13.93 -35.69
C GLN A 222 -15.87 -12.60 -35.93
N ASP A 223 -15.92 -11.66 -34.98
CA ASP A 223 -15.41 -10.30 -35.15
C ASP A 223 -13.93 -10.14 -34.75
N SER A 224 -13.37 -11.08 -33.99
CA SER A 224 -11.98 -11.03 -33.56
C SER A 224 -11.02 -11.34 -34.71
N TYR A 225 -9.83 -10.74 -34.68
CA TYR A 225 -8.77 -11.06 -35.63
C TYR A 225 -8.36 -12.54 -35.55
N PRO A 226 -8.15 -13.22 -36.68
CA PRO A 226 -7.65 -14.59 -36.65
C PRO A 226 -6.24 -14.65 -36.07
N LEU A 227 -6.00 -15.62 -35.21
CA LEU A 227 -4.69 -15.83 -34.59
C LEU A 227 -3.89 -16.87 -35.44
N PRO A 228 -2.63 -16.57 -35.84
CA PRO A 228 -1.79 -17.55 -36.47
C PRO A 228 -1.67 -18.84 -35.66
N GLU A 229 -1.79 -19.99 -36.31
CA GLU A 229 -1.83 -21.31 -35.68
C GLU A 229 -0.63 -21.56 -34.77
N ALA A 230 0.57 -21.15 -35.15
CA ALA A 230 1.80 -21.28 -34.38
C ALA A 230 1.76 -20.53 -33.03
N LEU A 231 0.92 -19.51 -32.87
CA LEU A 231 0.77 -18.74 -31.65
C LEU A 231 -0.29 -19.29 -30.68
N GLN A 232 -1.21 -20.15 -31.17
CA GLN A 232 -2.31 -20.67 -30.33
C GLN A 232 -1.79 -21.48 -29.13
N PRO A 233 -0.90 -22.50 -29.27
CA PRO A 233 -0.46 -23.30 -28.13
C PRO A 233 0.27 -22.48 -27.03
N PRO A 234 1.24 -21.60 -27.36
CA PRO A 234 1.92 -20.82 -26.32
C PRO A 234 0.99 -19.82 -25.63
N LEU A 235 0.09 -19.14 -26.32
CA LEU A 235 -0.85 -18.20 -25.69
C LEU A 235 -1.86 -18.91 -24.80
N ASN A 236 -2.38 -20.07 -25.22
CA ASN A 236 -3.25 -20.90 -24.39
C ASN A 236 -2.56 -21.37 -23.10
N THR A 237 -1.29 -21.77 -23.22
CA THR A 237 -0.48 -22.17 -22.05
C THR A 237 -0.31 -20.99 -21.08
N ILE A 238 0.05 -19.80 -21.59
CA ILE A 238 0.24 -18.59 -20.79
C ILE A 238 -1.07 -18.21 -20.07
N LEU A 239 -2.20 -18.18 -20.79
CA LEU A 239 -3.51 -17.87 -20.21
C LEU A 239 -3.90 -18.87 -19.11
N ALA A 240 -3.72 -20.18 -19.34
CA ALA A 240 -4.03 -21.21 -18.37
C ALA A 240 -3.18 -21.05 -17.07
N LEU A 241 -1.90 -20.74 -17.21
CA LEU A 241 -1.00 -20.48 -16.09
C LEU A 241 -1.39 -19.19 -15.35
N SER A 242 -1.68 -18.11 -16.07
CA SER A 242 -2.14 -16.84 -15.49
C SER A 242 -3.46 -16.99 -14.74
N PHE A 243 -4.43 -17.72 -15.25
CA PHE A 243 -5.70 -17.98 -14.55
C PHE A 243 -5.50 -18.79 -13.26
N LYS A 244 -4.64 -19.81 -13.29
CA LYS A 244 -4.28 -20.55 -12.07
C LYS A 244 -3.62 -19.65 -11.04
N HIS A 245 -2.70 -18.78 -11.48
CA HIS A 245 -2.01 -17.83 -10.60
C HIS A 245 -2.98 -16.78 -10.02
N ILE A 246 -3.89 -16.22 -10.82
CA ILE A 246 -4.94 -15.31 -10.36
C ILE A 246 -5.81 -15.99 -9.28
N THR A 247 -6.30 -17.21 -9.55
CA THR A 247 -7.10 -17.98 -8.58
C THR A 247 -6.35 -18.24 -7.28
N PHE A 248 -5.07 -18.59 -7.37
CA PHE A 248 -4.20 -18.77 -6.21
C PHE A 248 -4.09 -17.48 -5.39
N LEU A 249 -3.78 -16.34 -6.04
CA LEU A 249 -3.66 -15.05 -5.38
C LEU A 249 -4.97 -14.61 -4.70
N GLU A 250 -6.11 -14.81 -5.35
CA GLU A 250 -7.44 -14.56 -4.77
C GLU A 250 -7.71 -15.43 -3.53
N GLY A 251 -7.31 -16.69 -3.59
CA GLY A 251 -7.36 -17.60 -2.44
C GLY A 251 -6.48 -17.13 -1.27
N GLN A 252 -5.27 -16.68 -1.55
CA GLN A 252 -4.37 -16.11 -0.53
C GLN A 252 -4.95 -14.82 0.09
N GLN A 253 -5.52 -13.94 -0.74
CA GLN A 253 -6.19 -12.74 -0.22
C GLN A 253 -7.35 -13.07 0.72
N LYS A 254 -8.15 -14.10 0.41
CA LYS A 254 -9.26 -14.55 1.27
C LYS A 254 -8.76 -14.99 2.64
N ARG A 255 -7.72 -15.85 2.68
CA ARG A 255 -7.09 -16.29 3.94
C ARG A 255 -6.54 -15.12 4.75
N LEU A 256 -5.87 -14.19 4.07
CA LEU A 256 -5.28 -13.02 4.72
C LEU A 256 -6.35 -12.07 5.29
N LYS A 257 -7.51 -11.93 4.62
CA LYS A 257 -8.65 -11.16 5.16
C LYS A 257 -9.13 -11.71 6.50
N THR A 258 -9.19 -13.04 6.66
CA THR A 258 -9.54 -13.67 7.93
C THR A 258 -8.51 -13.35 9.00
N ALA A 259 -7.21 -13.57 8.74
CA ALA A 259 -6.15 -13.24 9.69
C ALA A 259 -6.10 -11.74 10.07
N ILE A 260 -6.42 -10.84 9.13
CA ILE A 260 -6.54 -9.41 9.40
C ILE A 260 -7.73 -9.14 10.33
N ALA A 261 -8.88 -9.75 10.09
CA ALA A 261 -10.07 -9.57 10.93
C ALA A 261 -9.83 -10.07 12.35
N ASP A 262 -9.21 -11.25 12.51
CA ASP A 262 -8.86 -11.82 13.82
C ASP A 262 -7.91 -10.91 14.60
N GLN A 263 -6.88 -10.40 13.94
CA GLN A 263 -5.92 -9.47 14.57
C GLN A 263 -6.54 -8.11 14.86
N LEU A 264 -7.44 -7.61 14.01
CA LEU A 264 -8.15 -6.35 14.21
C LEU A 264 -9.09 -6.41 15.41
N ALA A 265 -9.73 -7.54 15.66
CA ALA A 265 -10.65 -7.74 16.80
C ALA A 265 -9.99 -7.48 18.15
N LEU A 266 -8.65 -7.56 18.25
CA LEU A 266 -7.89 -7.25 19.44
C LEU A 266 -7.75 -5.74 19.71
N ILE A 267 -8.14 -4.88 18.78
CA ILE A 267 -7.98 -3.42 18.86
C ILE A 267 -9.37 -2.77 18.91
N PRO A 268 -9.80 -2.21 20.04
CA PRO A 268 -11.08 -1.52 20.13
C PRO A 268 -11.17 -0.33 19.17
N HIS A 269 -12.16 -0.33 18.29
CA HIS A 269 -12.40 0.77 17.35
C HIS A 269 -13.85 0.79 16.85
N THR A 270 -14.24 1.88 16.19
CA THR A 270 -15.58 2.07 15.62
C THR A 270 -15.58 2.39 14.12
N LEU A 271 -14.46 2.16 13.41
CA LEU A 271 -14.34 2.54 12.00
C LEU A 271 -15.30 1.77 11.08
N GLU A 272 -15.63 0.52 11.39
CA GLU A 272 -16.54 -0.31 10.61
C GLU A 272 -18.01 0.19 10.65
N THR A 273 -18.32 1.11 11.56
CA THR A 273 -19.63 1.78 11.55
C THR A 273 -19.76 2.81 10.43
N ILE A 274 -18.66 3.18 9.77
CA ILE A 274 -18.69 4.06 8.61
C ILE A 274 -19.08 3.24 7.38
N PRO A 275 -20.20 3.55 6.69
CA PRO A 275 -20.64 2.81 5.52
C PRO A 275 -19.54 2.73 4.45
N GLY A 276 -19.23 1.52 3.99
CA GLY A 276 -18.15 1.26 3.03
C GLY A 276 -16.76 1.03 3.62
N ILE A 277 -16.57 1.10 4.95
CA ILE A 277 -15.33 0.71 5.61
C ILE A 277 -15.52 -0.67 6.25
N GLY A 278 -14.92 -1.69 5.66
CA GLY A 278 -14.87 -3.05 6.22
C GLY A 278 -13.56 -3.34 6.96
N PRO A 279 -13.39 -4.58 7.47
CA PRO A 279 -12.25 -4.97 8.32
C PRO A 279 -10.87 -4.66 7.71
N VAL A 280 -10.68 -4.90 6.41
CA VAL A 280 -9.39 -4.67 5.74
C VAL A 280 -9.02 -3.18 5.71
N PHE A 281 -9.99 -2.30 5.44
CA PHE A 281 -9.72 -0.86 5.42
C PHE A 281 -9.54 -0.33 6.84
N SER A 282 -10.37 -0.76 7.79
CA SER A 282 -10.19 -0.44 9.22
C SER A 282 -8.81 -0.83 9.70
N ALA A 283 -8.40 -2.06 9.43
CA ALA A 283 -7.10 -2.59 9.80
C ALA A 283 -5.95 -1.81 9.18
N GLY A 284 -6.02 -1.54 7.87
CA GLY A 284 -4.99 -0.78 7.16
C GLY A 284 -4.83 0.65 7.68
N LEU A 285 -5.93 1.32 7.96
CA LEU A 285 -5.93 2.67 8.52
C LEU A 285 -5.37 2.67 9.95
N ILE A 286 -5.84 1.78 10.81
CA ILE A 286 -5.40 1.67 12.21
C ILE A 286 -3.93 1.31 12.29
N ALA A 287 -3.49 0.30 11.55
CA ALA A 287 -2.11 -0.19 11.57
C ALA A 287 -1.09 0.86 11.10
N GLU A 288 -1.43 1.63 10.08
CA GLU A 288 -0.52 2.63 9.51
C GLU A 288 -0.56 3.97 10.28
N ILE A 289 -1.70 4.32 10.86
CA ILE A 289 -1.80 5.48 11.75
C ILE A 289 -1.06 5.18 13.06
N GLY A 290 -1.26 3.98 13.65
CA GLY A 290 -0.75 3.66 14.97
C GLY A 290 -1.35 4.55 16.06
N PRO A 291 -0.63 4.78 17.16
CA PRO A 291 -1.09 5.68 18.24
C PRO A 291 -1.25 7.12 17.74
N LEU A 292 -2.39 7.74 18.04
CA LEU A 292 -2.71 9.10 17.56
C LEU A 292 -1.93 10.20 18.30
N ASP A 293 -1.40 9.94 19.48
CA ASP A 293 -0.58 10.86 20.26
C ASP A 293 0.66 11.32 19.49
N ARG A 294 1.27 10.44 18.70
CA ARG A 294 2.40 10.78 17.80
C ARG A 294 2.08 11.90 16.80
N PHE A 295 0.81 12.11 16.51
CA PHE A 295 0.32 13.21 15.67
C PHE A 295 -0.30 14.34 16.49
N ASN A 296 -0.24 14.30 17.83
CA ASN A 296 -0.95 15.22 18.74
C ASN A 296 -2.45 15.28 18.41
N PHE A 297 -3.07 14.14 18.04
CA PHE A 297 -4.46 14.02 17.62
C PHE A 297 -4.86 14.95 16.44
N ASN A 298 -3.86 15.45 15.71
CA ASN A 298 -4.06 16.44 14.64
C ASN A 298 -4.25 15.76 13.28
N GLN A 299 -5.46 15.87 12.75
CA GLN A 299 -5.84 15.33 11.44
C GLN A 299 -5.02 15.88 10.25
N ALA A 300 -4.45 17.09 10.37
CA ALA A 300 -3.60 17.65 9.31
C ALA A 300 -2.23 16.96 9.27
N LYS A 301 -1.67 16.60 10.45
CA LYS A 301 -0.43 15.82 10.54
C LYS A 301 -0.63 14.41 9.98
N VAL A 302 -1.76 13.74 10.28
CA VAL A 302 -2.12 12.43 9.70
C VAL A 302 -2.26 12.52 8.17
N ALA A 303 -2.92 13.57 7.66
CA ALA A 303 -3.04 13.78 6.22
C ALA A 303 -1.69 14.05 5.54
N LYS A 304 -0.80 14.83 6.18
CA LYS A 304 0.58 15.05 5.69
C LYS A 304 1.34 13.73 5.65
N PHE A 305 1.24 12.92 6.70
CA PHE A 305 1.87 11.60 6.77
C PHE A 305 1.34 10.63 5.70
N ALA A 306 0.04 10.66 5.42
CA ALA A 306 -0.57 9.93 4.30
C ALA A 306 -0.26 10.54 2.92
N GLY A 307 0.37 11.72 2.87
CA GLY A 307 0.62 12.43 1.62
C GLY A 307 -0.64 12.97 0.93
N LEU A 308 -1.73 13.15 1.69
CA LEU A 308 -2.97 13.77 1.23
C LEU A 308 -2.94 15.29 1.46
N MET A 309 -1.83 15.90 1.12
CA MET A 309 -1.60 17.34 1.13
C MET A 309 -0.87 17.77 -0.14
N TRP A 310 -1.13 19.01 -0.56
CA TRP A 310 -0.49 19.63 -1.72
C TRP A 310 0.67 20.50 -1.28
N ARG A 311 1.70 20.56 -2.09
CA ARG A 311 2.80 21.51 -1.90
C ARG A 311 2.28 22.91 -2.16
N LYS A 312 2.76 23.88 -1.39
CA LYS A 312 2.61 25.28 -1.73
C LYS A 312 3.74 25.67 -2.66
N ALA A 313 3.45 26.32 -3.76
CA ALA A 313 4.41 26.95 -4.65
C ALA A 313 4.01 28.42 -4.76
N GLN A 314 4.64 29.25 -3.98
CA GLN A 314 4.43 30.69 -3.91
C GLN A 314 5.77 31.38 -3.97
N SER A 315 5.91 32.38 -4.82
CA SER A 315 7.02 33.34 -4.81
C SER A 315 6.41 34.71 -5.04
N ASP A 316 6.57 35.59 -4.07
CA ASP A 316 6.02 36.92 -4.06
C ASP A 316 4.53 36.95 -4.46
N GLU A 317 4.17 37.62 -5.55
CA GLU A 317 2.78 37.66 -6.04
C GLU A 317 2.34 36.38 -6.81
N PHE A 318 3.29 35.49 -7.15
CA PHE A 318 2.96 34.27 -7.89
C PHE A 318 2.48 33.16 -6.99
N GLN A 319 1.27 32.68 -7.24
CA GLN A 319 0.72 31.47 -6.62
C GLN A 319 0.40 30.44 -7.71
N ALA A 320 1.07 29.30 -7.67
CA ALA A 320 0.81 28.23 -8.63
C ALA A 320 -0.62 27.68 -8.49
N GLU A 321 -1.37 27.71 -9.57
CA GLU A 321 -2.77 27.21 -9.64
C GLU A 321 -2.83 25.70 -9.43
N HIS A 322 -1.83 24.98 -9.92
CA HIS A 322 -1.73 23.53 -9.78
C HIS A 322 -0.46 23.11 -9.03
N THR A 323 -0.65 22.52 -7.86
CA THR A 323 0.46 22.03 -7.05
C THR A 323 0.41 20.51 -6.89
N PRO A 324 1.55 19.79 -6.98
CA PRO A 324 1.58 18.35 -6.83
C PRO A 324 1.38 17.92 -5.37
N LEU A 325 0.88 16.71 -5.18
CA LEU A 325 0.83 16.06 -3.88
C LEU A 325 2.24 15.85 -3.30
N ILE A 326 2.33 15.87 -1.97
CA ILE A 326 3.56 15.51 -1.26
C ILE A 326 3.96 14.07 -1.63
N ARG A 327 5.20 13.88 -2.09
CA ARG A 327 5.72 12.56 -2.50
C ARG A 327 6.30 11.76 -1.34
N ASN A 328 6.91 12.44 -0.37
CA ASN A 328 7.48 11.80 0.81
C ASN A 328 6.38 11.54 1.85
N CYS A 329 5.84 10.34 1.86
CA CYS A 329 4.69 9.98 2.68
C CYS A 329 4.59 8.46 2.90
N ASN A 330 3.73 8.06 3.81
CA ASN A 330 3.34 6.66 3.96
C ASN A 330 2.39 6.25 2.82
N ARG A 331 2.95 5.51 1.82
CA ARG A 331 2.20 5.07 0.64
C ARG A 331 1.07 4.09 0.97
N TYR A 332 1.22 3.29 2.02
CA TYR A 332 0.21 2.32 2.45
C TYR A 332 -0.99 3.04 3.05
N LEU A 333 -0.75 4.03 3.92
CA LEU A 333 -1.82 4.84 4.48
C LEU A 333 -2.56 5.63 3.41
N ARG A 334 -1.84 6.18 2.42
CA ARG A 334 -2.47 6.84 1.26
C ARG A 334 -3.38 5.87 0.50
N TYR A 335 -2.90 4.67 0.22
CA TYR A 335 -3.66 3.63 -0.46
C TYR A 335 -4.95 3.32 0.29
N TYR A 336 -4.86 2.99 1.59
CA TYR A 336 -6.03 2.66 2.39
C TYR A 336 -7.03 3.81 2.49
N PHE A 337 -6.59 5.06 2.60
CA PHE A 337 -7.50 6.20 2.57
C PHE A 337 -8.17 6.39 1.20
N CYS A 338 -7.47 6.20 0.11
CA CYS A 338 -8.04 6.35 -1.23
C CYS A 338 -9.06 5.24 -1.54
N GLU A 339 -8.74 3.98 -1.24
CA GLU A 339 -9.64 2.86 -1.44
C GLU A 339 -10.88 2.95 -0.53
N ALA A 340 -10.68 3.26 0.76
CA ALA A 340 -11.80 3.50 1.67
C ALA A 340 -12.67 4.68 1.21
N ALA A 341 -12.10 5.76 0.71
CA ALA A 341 -12.88 6.88 0.18
C ALA A 341 -13.68 6.50 -1.05
N ASN A 342 -13.15 5.60 -1.89
CA ASN A 342 -13.88 5.09 -3.06
C ASN A 342 -15.09 4.25 -2.68
N THR A 343 -14.97 3.42 -1.63
CA THR A 343 -16.13 2.65 -1.14
C THR A 343 -17.11 3.50 -0.34
N VAL A 344 -16.62 4.39 0.53
CA VAL A 344 -17.50 5.27 1.34
C VAL A 344 -18.39 6.16 0.46
N ARG A 345 -17.87 6.71 -0.66
CA ARG A 345 -18.70 7.52 -1.57
C ARG A 345 -19.83 6.73 -2.23
N MET A 346 -19.74 5.40 -2.30
CA MET A 346 -20.82 4.55 -2.84
C MET A 346 -21.90 4.23 -1.80
N HIS A 347 -21.60 4.37 -0.51
CA HIS A 347 -22.48 3.96 0.58
C HIS A 347 -22.91 5.11 1.52
N ASP A 348 -22.35 6.31 1.35
CA ASP A 348 -22.68 7.49 2.16
C ASP A 348 -23.00 8.68 1.26
N ALA A 349 -24.25 9.17 1.32
CA ALA A 349 -24.76 10.24 0.46
C ALA A 349 -23.97 11.56 0.58
N GLN A 350 -23.47 11.89 1.78
CA GLN A 350 -22.66 13.11 1.99
C GLN A 350 -21.29 13.01 1.28
N TYR A 351 -20.71 11.81 1.26
CA TYR A 351 -19.44 11.55 0.58
C TYR A 351 -19.64 11.43 -0.94
N ALA A 352 -20.76 10.83 -1.38
CA ALA A 352 -21.16 10.82 -2.79
C ALA A 352 -21.29 12.23 -3.36
N ALA A 353 -22.12 13.08 -2.73
CA ALA A 353 -22.30 14.46 -3.17
C ALA A 353 -20.99 15.29 -3.14
N TYR A 354 -20.11 15.04 -2.15
CA TYR A 354 -18.80 15.69 -2.12
C TYR A 354 -17.90 15.24 -3.27
N TYR A 355 -17.87 13.94 -3.55
CA TYR A 355 -17.11 13.38 -4.67
C TYR A 355 -17.59 13.93 -6.00
N ASP A 356 -18.90 13.92 -6.26
CA ASP A 356 -19.50 14.38 -7.52
C ASP A 356 -19.19 15.86 -7.77
N ARG A 357 -19.33 16.70 -6.76
CA ARG A 357 -18.93 18.10 -6.86
C ARG A 357 -17.46 18.24 -7.24
N LYS A 358 -16.55 17.45 -6.60
CA LYS A 358 -15.12 17.50 -6.88
C LYS A 358 -14.75 16.89 -8.22
N TYR A 359 -15.54 15.97 -8.73
CA TYR A 359 -15.39 15.37 -10.04
C TYR A 359 -15.65 16.41 -11.14
N HIS A 360 -16.74 17.19 -11.04
CA HIS A 360 -17.14 18.16 -12.05
C HIS A 360 -16.37 19.50 -11.98
N GLU A 361 -15.58 19.75 -10.94
CA GLU A 361 -14.76 20.98 -10.83
C GLU A 361 -13.65 21.10 -11.90
N VAL A 362 -13.25 20.02 -12.54
CA VAL A 362 -12.15 19.99 -13.51
C VAL A 362 -12.49 19.11 -14.71
N ARG A 363 -11.87 19.40 -15.87
CA ARG A 363 -12.10 18.63 -17.10
C ARG A 363 -11.15 17.42 -17.25
N LYS A 364 -9.97 17.44 -16.61
CA LYS A 364 -8.95 16.40 -16.73
C LYS A 364 -8.70 15.73 -15.38
N HIS A 365 -8.40 14.41 -15.41
CA HIS A 365 -8.10 13.62 -14.21
C HIS A 365 -9.17 13.68 -13.11
N GLN A 366 -10.42 13.89 -13.50
CA GLN A 366 -11.58 14.09 -12.64
C GLN A 366 -11.65 13.06 -11.51
N HIS A 367 -11.69 11.78 -11.85
CA HIS A 367 -11.83 10.68 -10.89
C HIS A 367 -10.66 10.66 -9.88
N LYS A 368 -9.42 10.67 -10.36
CA LYS A 368 -8.23 10.60 -9.48
C LYS A 368 -8.20 11.77 -8.51
N ARG A 369 -8.49 12.99 -9.00
CA ARG A 369 -8.54 14.19 -8.16
C ARG A 369 -9.67 14.12 -7.13
N ALA A 370 -10.88 13.76 -7.53
CA ALA A 370 -12.04 13.67 -6.66
C ALA A 370 -11.83 12.62 -5.56
N ILE A 371 -11.26 11.45 -5.87
CA ILE A 371 -10.93 10.41 -4.87
C ILE A 371 -9.93 10.94 -3.83
N VAL A 372 -8.84 11.59 -4.25
CA VAL A 372 -7.83 12.11 -3.33
C VAL A 372 -8.42 13.19 -2.41
N LEU A 373 -9.28 14.08 -2.91
CA LEU A 373 -9.97 15.09 -2.11
C LEU A 373 -10.97 14.46 -1.14
N THR A 374 -11.69 13.43 -1.58
CA THR A 374 -12.61 12.65 -0.73
C THR A 374 -11.84 11.90 0.36
N ALA A 375 -10.70 11.30 0.03
CA ALA A 375 -9.80 10.69 1.00
C ALA A 375 -9.30 11.71 2.02
N ARG A 376 -8.94 12.92 1.59
CA ARG A 376 -8.55 14.01 2.50
C ARG A 376 -9.69 14.43 3.45
N LYS A 377 -10.94 14.43 2.97
CA LYS A 377 -12.12 14.66 3.83
C LYS A 377 -12.31 13.49 4.80
N LEU A 378 -12.10 12.25 4.36
CA LEU A 378 -12.24 11.03 5.17
C LEU A 378 -11.25 11.00 6.33
N VAL A 379 -10.02 11.52 6.17
CA VAL A 379 -9.03 11.63 7.27
C VAL A 379 -9.63 12.28 8.51
N ARG A 380 -10.42 13.34 8.36
CA ARG A 380 -11.05 14.04 9.50
C ARG A 380 -12.00 13.12 10.25
N LEU A 381 -12.80 12.35 9.53
CA LEU A 381 -13.75 11.43 10.12
C LEU A 381 -13.03 10.30 10.84
N VAL A 382 -12.06 9.67 10.18
CA VAL A 382 -11.28 8.56 10.75
C VAL A 382 -10.54 8.99 12.04
N VAL A 383 -9.81 10.11 12.00
CA VAL A 383 -9.12 10.62 13.20
C VAL A 383 -10.10 10.88 14.32
N ARG A 384 -11.26 11.52 14.04
CA ARG A 384 -12.28 11.76 15.06
C ARG A 384 -12.83 10.46 15.64
N ARG A 385 -13.09 9.43 14.82
CA ARG A 385 -13.60 8.15 15.31
C ARG A 385 -12.57 7.42 16.17
N LEU A 386 -11.32 7.42 15.77
CA LEU A 386 -10.23 6.83 16.56
C LEU A 386 -9.96 7.58 17.86
N THR A 387 -10.15 8.90 17.89
CA THR A 387 -9.98 9.72 19.13
C THR A 387 -11.12 9.51 20.11
N THR A 388 -12.37 9.48 19.62
CA THR A 388 -13.56 9.45 20.51
C THR A 388 -14.09 8.04 20.74
N ASN A 389 -13.68 7.09 19.94
CA ASN A 389 -14.19 5.71 19.86
C ASN A 389 -15.75 5.62 19.81
N GLN A 390 -16.40 6.62 19.21
CA GLN A 390 -17.85 6.65 19.06
C GLN A 390 -18.29 6.17 17.68
N PRO A 391 -19.41 5.45 17.56
CA PRO A 391 -19.96 5.03 16.28
C PRO A 391 -20.25 6.22 15.35
N TYR A 392 -20.07 5.99 14.05
CA TYR A 392 -20.47 6.96 13.02
C TYR A 392 -22.00 7.07 12.95
N ARG A 393 -22.50 8.29 12.89
CA ARG A 393 -23.90 8.57 12.62
C ARG A 393 -23.97 9.47 11.40
N PRO A 394 -24.57 9.00 10.27
CA PRO A 394 -24.77 9.84 9.10
C PRO A 394 -25.58 11.10 9.50
N ARG A 395 -25.21 12.24 8.98
CA ARG A 395 -26.08 13.40 9.10
C ARG A 395 -27.32 13.13 8.27
N ARG A 396 -28.49 13.29 8.86
CA ARG A 396 -29.75 13.31 8.11
C ARG A 396 -29.64 14.42 7.06
N ALA A 397 -29.95 14.07 5.79
CA ALA A 397 -29.97 15.01 4.69
C ALA A 397 -31.06 16.07 4.91
#